data_8620c8ec4f31a37901adbc0f004a6baf
#
_entry.id   8620c8ec4f31a37901adbc0f004a6baf
#
_cell.length_a   1.000
_cell.length_b   1.000
_cell.length_c   1.000
_cell.angle_alpha   90.00
_cell.angle_beta   90.00
_cell.angle_gamma   90.00
#
_symmetry.space_group_name_H-M   'P 1'
#
loop_
_entity.id
_entity.type
_entity.pdbx_description
1 polymer ?
#
loop_
_entity_poly.entity_id
_entity_poly.type
_entity_poly.pdbx_seq_one_letter_code
_entity_poly.pdbx_strand_id
1 'polypeptide(L)'
;ATVIALLTPKMVAKAVTKLKKDRVPTINGKYYAVIHPSVAHDLRNCDEWIEAHKYSATSEIFNGEIGELHGVRFIENPFAPVLDMVGETSYKNKAGTRTYATYFFGKDAFGIIDPDGGALEMIIKSKEQAGGPLNQFSTVGYKFETNGATILYPERVLRVMSCSSYSAID
;
A
#
# COMPACT_ATOMS: atom_id res chain seq x y z
N ALA A 1 -28.69 4.32 3.09
CA ALA A 1 -27.61 4.76 2.21
C ALA A 1 -26.39 5.00 3.08
N THR A 2 -25.37 4.15 2.98
CA THR A 2 -24.12 4.36 3.72
C THR A 2 -23.38 5.48 3.00
N VAL A 3 -23.40 6.66 3.57
CA VAL A 3 -22.52 7.75 3.13
C VAL A 3 -21.12 7.32 3.49
N ILE A 4 -20.27 7.07 2.51
CA ILE A 4 -18.87 6.77 2.76
C ILE A 4 -18.24 8.07 3.23
N ALA A 5 -17.84 8.08 4.50
CA ALA A 5 -17.23 9.24 5.14
C ALA A 5 -15.76 9.37 4.76
N LEU A 6 -15.20 10.55 4.94
CA LEU A 6 -13.76 10.78 4.90
C LEU A 6 -13.05 9.90 5.94
N LEU A 7 -11.82 9.52 5.67
CA LEU A 7 -11.01 8.77 6.65
C LEU A 7 -10.67 9.70 7.83
N THR A 8 -11.20 9.37 8.99
CA THR A 8 -10.99 10.13 10.23
C THR A 8 -10.08 9.36 11.19
N PRO A 9 -9.38 10.04 12.10
CA PRO A 9 -8.59 9.40 13.16
C PRO A 9 -9.37 8.37 13.98
N LYS A 10 -10.66 8.61 14.22
CA LYS A 10 -11.57 7.66 14.89
C LYS A 10 -11.77 6.36 14.09
N MET A 11 -11.78 6.44 12.76
CA MET A 11 -11.86 5.24 11.91
C MET A 11 -10.56 4.45 11.97
N VAL A 12 -9.41 5.14 12.02
CA VAL A 12 -8.10 4.49 12.22
C VAL A 12 -8.06 3.77 13.57
N ALA A 13 -8.50 4.40 14.64
CA ALA A 13 -8.58 3.76 15.96
C ALA A 13 -9.48 2.51 15.97
N LYS A 14 -10.63 2.55 15.26
CA LYS A 14 -11.50 1.38 15.08
C LYS A 14 -10.82 0.27 14.31
N ALA A 15 -10.09 0.60 13.23
CA ALA A 15 -9.33 -0.38 12.44
C ALA A 15 -8.27 -1.08 13.30
N VAL A 16 -7.52 -0.31 14.08
CA VAL A 16 -6.52 -0.85 15.02
C VAL A 16 -7.15 -1.74 16.08
N THR A 17 -8.29 -1.32 16.63
CA THR A 17 -9.02 -2.12 17.63
C THR A 17 -9.46 -3.45 17.04
N LYS A 18 -9.92 -3.46 15.78
CA LYS A 18 -10.28 -4.70 15.10
C LYS A 18 -9.08 -5.62 14.91
N LEU A 19 -7.95 -5.11 14.39
CA LEU A 19 -6.72 -5.90 14.24
C LEU A 19 -6.24 -6.48 15.57
N LYS A 20 -6.30 -5.72 16.66
CA LYS A 20 -5.96 -6.19 18.01
C LYS A 20 -6.93 -7.25 18.51
N LYS A 21 -8.25 -7.11 18.24
CA LYS A 21 -9.26 -8.10 18.58
C LYS A 21 -9.01 -9.42 17.85
N ASP A 22 -8.62 -9.33 16.58
CA ASP A 22 -8.27 -10.48 15.74
C ASP A 22 -6.87 -11.03 16.06
N ARG A 23 -6.20 -10.52 17.11
CA ARG A 23 -4.87 -10.91 17.59
C ARG A 23 -3.79 -10.87 16.52
N VAL A 24 -3.86 -9.89 15.62
CA VAL A 24 -2.88 -9.71 14.55
C VAL A 24 -1.54 -9.25 15.16
N PRO A 25 -0.43 -9.94 14.90
CA PRO A 25 0.88 -9.52 15.37
C PRO A 25 1.33 -8.24 14.68
N THR A 26 2.04 -7.40 15.43
CA THR A 26 2.60 -6.13 14.93
C THR A 26 3.96 -6.35 14.28
N ILE A 27 4.35 -5.44 13.41
CA ILE A 27 5.69 -5.35 12.81
C ILE A 27 6.45 -4.26 13.59
N ASN A 28 7.51 -4.62 14.31
CA ASN A 28 8.28 -3.68 15.14
C ASN A 28 7.41 -2.86 16.11
N GLY A 29 6.38 -3.49 16.69
CA GLY A 29 5.47 -2.85 17.63
C GLY A 29 4.38 -1.98 17.00
N LYS A 30 4.31 -1.89 15.67
CA LYS A 30 3.37 -1.02 14.94
C LYS A 30 2.61 -1.81 13.87
N TYR A 31 1.44 -1.32 13.50
CA TYR A 31 0.74 -1.74 12.27
C TYR A 31 1.13 -0.83 11.12
N TYR A 32 0.91 -1.29 9.90
CA TYR A 32 1.16 -0.49 8.70
C TYR A 32 -0.14 -0.26 7.95
N ALA A 33 -0.23 0.90 7.30
CA ALA A 33 -1.34 1.21 6.41
C ALA A 33 -0.82 1.81 5.11
N VAL A 34 -1.34 1.31 3.98
CA VAL A 34 -1.11 1.89 2.67
C VAL A 34 -2.31 2.76 2.31
N ILE A 35 -2.06 4.02 2.01
CA ILE A 35 -3.06 5.04 1.79
C ILE A 35 -2.82 5.78 0.47
N HIS A 36 -3.90 6.18 -0.22
CA HIS A 36 -3.82 7.02 -1.41
C HIS A 36 -3.52 8.48 -1.02
N PRO A 37 -2.75 9.25 -1.83
CA PRO A 37 -2.43 10.66 -1.56
C PRO A 37 -3.64 11.55 -1.27
N SER A 38 -4.74 11.38 -2.00
CA SER A 38 -5.96 12.16 -1.78
C SER A 38 -6.55 11.97 -0.38
N VAL A 39 -6.55 10.73 0.12
CA VAL A 39 -7.05 10.43 1.47
C VAL A 39 -6.04 10.87 2.54
N ALA A 40 -4.75 10.79 2.22
CA ALA A 40 -3.68 11.28 3.09
C ALA A 40 -3.79 12.80 3.32
N HIS A 41 -4.13 13.55 2.27
CA HIS A 41 -4.39 14.99 2.37
C HIS A 41 -5.48 15.29 3.40
N ASP A 42 -6.62 14.60 3.36
CA ASP A 42 -7.70 14.81 4.31
C ASP A 42 -7.30 14.41 5.74
N LEU A 43 -6.57 13.32 5.89
CA LEU A 43 -6.10 12.86 7.19
C LEU A 43 -5.14 13.88 7.84
N ARG A 44 -4.23 14.48 7.04
CA ARG A 44 -3.29 15.52 7.50
C ARG A 44 -3.99 16.80 7.95
N ASN A 45 -5.16 17.10 7.39
CA ASN A 45 -5.93 18.30 7.72
C ASN A 45 -6.82 18.12 8.98
N CYS A 46 -6.85 16.93 9.58
CA CYS A 46 -7.59 16.72 10.82
C CYS A 46 -6.85 17.30 12.03
N ASP A 47 -7.57 17.98 12.92
CA ASP A 47 -7.00 18.60 14.13
C ASP A 47 -6.25 17.58 15.01
N GLU A 48 -6.81 16.39 15.20
CA GLU A 48 -6.19 15.31 15.98
C GLU A 48 -4.83 14.87 15.38
N TRP A 49 -4.70 14.90 14.05
CA TRP A 49 -3.43 14.62 13.37
C TRP A 49 -2.40 15.71 13.63
N ILE A 50 -2.81 16.96 13.48
CA ILE A 50 -1.94 18.14 13.68
C ILE A 50 -1.46 18.17 15.13
N GLU A 51 -2.31 17.90 16.10
CA GLU A 51 -1.94 17.88 17.52
C GLU A 51 -0.97 16.75 17.84
N ALA A 52 -1.18 15.54 17.29
CA ALA A 52 -0.29 14.40 17.50
C ALA A 52 1.13 14.67 16.96
N HIS A 53 1.25 15.45 15.88
CA HIS A 53 2.53 15.72 15.22
C HIS A 53 3.22 17.00 15.66
N LYS A 54 2.61 17.84 16.49
CA LYS A 54 3.26 19.05 17.04
C LYS A 54 4.51 18.74 17.85
N TYR A 55 4.60 17.56 18.42
CA TYR A 55 5.69 17.12 19.29
C TYR A 55 6.55 16.02 18.68
N SER A 56 6.28 15.64 17.44
CA SER A 56 7.02 14.60 16.73
C SER A 56 8.33 15.14 16.16
N ALA A 57 9.37 14.30 16.14
CA ALA A 57 10.67 14.68 15.61
C ALA A 57 10.62 14.83 14.08
N THR A 58 11.35 15.80 13.55
CA THR A 58 11.38 16.22 12.15
C THR A 58 11.88 15.15 11.15
N SER A 59 12.40 14.01 11.65
CA SER A 59 12.99 12.95 10.81
C SER A 59 11.98 12.18 9.94
N GLU A 60 10.71 12.21 10.26
CA GLU A 60 9.66 11.47 9.54
C GLU A 60 9.31 12.12 8.19
N ILE A 61 9.58 13.42 8.04
CA ILE A 61 9.23 14.19 6.83
C ILE A 61 10.06 13.78 5.61
N PHE A 62 11.25 13.20 5.80
CA PHE A 62 12.21 12.92 4.73
C PHE A 62 12.07 11.55 4.06
N ASN A 63 11.30 10.61 4.62
CA ASN A 63 11.25 9.23 4.15
C ASN A 63 10.01 8.85 3.33
N GLY A 64 9.19 9.81 2.89
CA GLY A 64 7.94 9.54 2.19
C GLY A 64 6.86 8.91 3.07
N GLU A 65 7.10 8.82 4.36
CA GLU A 65 6.13 8.41 5.36
C GLU A 65 5.27 9.61 5.73
N ILE A 66 3.97 9.38 5.86
CA ILE A 66 3.04 10.44 6.24
C ILE A 66 3.17 10.76 7.74
N GLY A 67 3.52 9.76 8.53
CA GLY A 67 3.60 9.83 9.99
C GLY A 67 2.91 8.63 10.65
N GLU A 68 2.76 8.73 11.96
CA GLU A 68 2.18 7.68 12.80
C GLU A 68 0.96 8.18 13.56
N LEU A 69 -0.12 7.41 13.56
CA LEU A 69 -1.31 7.70 14.35
C LEU A 69 -1.89 6.42 14.94
N HIS A 70 -2.17 6.43 16.25
CA HIS A 70 -2.72 5.28 16.99
C HIS A 70 -1.91 3.98 16.85
N GLY A 71 -0.58 4.07 16.68
CA GLY A 71 0.29 2.91 16.49
C GLY A 71 0.22 2.31 15.07
N VAL A 72 -0.25 3.08 14.11
CA VAL A 72 -0.24 2.76 12.68
C VAL A 72 0.72 3.69 11.97
N ARG A 73 1.61 3.12 11.18
CA ARG A 73 2.52 3.84 10.29
C ARG A 73 1.91 3.90 8.90
N PHE A 74 1.75 5.10 8.38
CA PHE A 74 1.12 5.33 7.07
C PHE A 74 2.18 5.46 5.98
N ILE A 75 1.96 4.71 4.89
CA ILE A 75 2.78 4.73 3.68
C ILE A 75 1.90 5.25 2.55
N GLU A 76 2.33 6.33 1.91
CA GLU A 76 1.63 6.91 0.77
C GLU A 76 1.97 6.15 -0.51
N ASN A 77 0.95 5.73 -1.25
CA ASN A 77 1.11 5.05 -2.52
C ASN A 77 0.10 5.58 -3.54
N PRO A 78 0.56 6.25 -4.61
CA PRO A 78 -0.32 6.73 -5.68
C PRO A 78 -1.04 5.62 -6.43
N PHE A 79 -0.50 4.40 -6.42
CA PHE A 79 -1.12 3.22 -7.03
C PHE A 79 -2.09 2.48 -6.11
N ALA A 80 -2.43 3.05 -4.95
CA ALA A 80 -3.47 2.47 -4.10
C ALA A 80 -4.79 2.40 -4.86
N PRO A 81 -5.57 1.30 -4.73
CA PRO A 81 -6.77 1.08 -5.53
C PRO A 81 -7.81 2.19 -5.33
N VAL A 82 -8.22 2.76 -6.44
CA VAL A 82 -9.34 3.70 -6.54
C VAL A 82 -10.49 2.95 -7.19
N LEU A 83 -11.63 2.90 -6.52
CA LEU A 83 -12.81 2.24 -7.01
C LEU A 83 -13.76 3.28 -7.58
N ASP A 84 -13.84 3.32 -8.90
CA ASP A 84 -14.87 4.08 -9.60
C ASP A 84 -16.18 3.31 -9.53
N MET A 85 -17.12 3.84 -8.82
CA MET A 85 -18.36 3.18 -8.47
C MET A 85 -19.43 3.26 -9.58
N VAL A 86 -19.02 3.22 -10.83
CA VAL A 86 -19.95 3.08 -11.95
C VAL A 86 -20.29 1.60 -12.08
N GLY A 87 -21.39 1.19 -11.43
CA GLY A 87 -21.98 -0.14 -11.62
C GLY A 87 -21.99 -1.09 -10.42
N GLU A 88 -21.28 -0.83 -9.35
CA GLU A 88 -21.39 -1.66 -8.15
C GLU A 88 -22.50 -1.16 -7.21
N THR A 89 -23.57 -1.93 -7.10
CA THR A 89 -24.76 -1.62 -6.30
C THR A 89 -24.53 -1.63 -4.78
N SER A 90 -23.40 -2.07 -4.31
CA SER A 90 -23.12 -2.25 -2.88
C SER A 90 -22.67 -0.98 -2.13
N TYR A 91 -22.12 0.00 -2.82
CA TYR A 91 -21.63 1.22 -2.20
C TYR A 91 -22.26 2.43 -2.90
N LYS A 92 -23.34 2.96 -2.35
CA LYS A 92 -24.00 4.13 -2.90
C LYS A 92 -23.19 5.38 -2.55
N ASN A 93 -22.27 5.75 -3.40
CA ASN A 93 -21.65 7.06 -3.37
C ASN A 93 -22.58 8.10 -3.95
N LYS A 94 -22.46 9.32 -3.47
CA LYS A 94 -23.03 10.48 -4.15
C LYS A 94 -22.39 10.53 -5.54
N ALA A 95 -23.18 10.63 -6.61
CA ALA A 95 -22.68 10.61 -7.97
C ALA A 95 -21.44 11.51 -8.14
N GLY A 96 -20.37 10.96 -8.66
CA GLY A 96 -19.13 11.69 -8.91
C GLY A 96 -18.05 11.59 -7.82
N THR A 97 -18.26 10.86 -6.74
CA THR A 97 -17.25 10.73 -5.67
C THR A 97 -16.51 9.40 -5.79
N ARG A 98 -15.22 9.45 -5.99
CA ARG A 98 -14.33 8.26 -6.01
C ARG A 98 -14.17 7.69 -4.60
N THR A 99 -14.06 6.37 -4.53
CA THR A 99 -13.80 5.64 -3.28
C THR A 99 -12.39 5.07 -3.29
N TYR A 100 -11.67 5.35 -2.23
CA TYR A 100 -10.30 4.91 -2.04
C TYR A 100 -10.25 3.78 -1.03
N ALA A 101 -9.44 2.77 -1.32
CA ALA A 101 -9.19 1.66 -0.42
C ALA A 101 -7.90 1.89 0.36
N THR A 102 -8.00 1.99 1.68
CA THR A 102 -6.86 2.01 2.59
C THR A 102 -6.72 0.62 3.20
N TYR A 103 -5.52 0.04 3.10
CA TYR A 103 -5.22 -1.29 3.64
C TYR A 103 -4.40 -1.17 4.91
N PHE A 104 -4.94 -1.73 5.99
CA PHE A 104 -4.25 -1.87 7.28
C PHE A 104 -3.81 -3.32 7.44
N PHE A 105 -2.57 -3.55 7.84
CA PHE A 105 -2.05 -4.91 7.99
C PHE A 105 -1.00 -5.00 9.09
N GLY A 106 -0.81 -6.22 9.57
CA GLY A 106 0.22 -6.59 10.53
C GLY A 106 1.25 -7.54 9.91
N LYS A 107 1.99 -8.22 10.78
CA LYS A 107 3.02 -9.18 10.38
C LYS A 107 2.41 -10.40 9.68
N ASP A 108 3.12 -10.92 8.68
CA ASP A 108 2.76 -12.12 7.89
C ASP A 108 1.39 -12.03 7.21
N ALA A 109 0.93 -10.81 6.87
CA ALA A 109 -0.33 -10.59 6.19
C ALA A 109 -0.29 -11.07 4.73
N PHE A 110 0.82 -10.84 4.06
CA PHE A 110 1.09 -11.26 2.68
C PHE A 110 2.52 -11.77 2.53
N GLY A 111 2.76 -12.56 1.53
CA GLY A 111 4.08 -13.09 1.21
C GLY A 111 4.36 -13.03 -0.28
N ILE A 112 5.62 -12.96 -0.61
CA ILE A 112 6.16 -13.05 -1.97
C ILE A 112 7.08 -14.26 -1.96
N ILE A 113 6.96 -15.11 -2.98
CA ILE A 113 7.88 -16.22 -3.18
C ILE A 113 9.00 -15.67 -4.07
N ASP A 114 10.22 -15.76 -3.55
CA ASP A 114 11.45 -15.43 -4.30
C ASP A 114 12.10 -16.76 -4.70
N PRO A 115 11.92 -17.22 -5.96
CA PRO A 115 12.56 -18.45 -6.40
C PRO A 115 14.04 -18.20 -6.58
N ASP A 116 14.85 -19.04 -5.95
CA ASP A 116 16.31 -19.16 -6.18
C ASP A 116 17.13 -17.89 -5.90
N GLY A 117 16.61 -16.96 -5.11
CA GLY A 117 17.34 -15.77 -4.65
C GLY A 117 17.69 -14.74 -5.73
N GLY A 118 17.12 -14.85 -6.93
CA GLY A 118 17.43 -13.97 -8.05
C GLY A 118 16.24 -13.62 -8.93
N ALA A 119 15.66 -12.46 -8.69
CA ALA A 119 14.57 -11.98 -9.51
C ALA A 119 14.99 -11.66 -10.96
N LEU A 120 16.24 -11.31 -11.20
CA LEU A 120 16.76 -10.93 -12.52
C LEU A 120 18.20 -11.41 -12.70
N GLU A 121 18.43 -12.26 -13.68
CA GLU A 121 19.73 -12.70 -14.10
C GLU A 121 20.03 -12.18 -15.51
N MET A 122 21.14 -11.46 -15.65
CA MET A 122 21.63 -11.00 -16.95
C MET A 122 22.73 -11.92 -17.46
N ILE A 123 22.49 -12.54 -18.60
CA ILE A 123 23.40 -13.51 -19.22
C ILE A 123 24.03 -12.85 -20.44
N ILE A 124 25.34 -12.63 -20.37
CA ILE A 124 26.13 -12.10 -21.47
C ILE A 124 27.05 -13.20 -21.96
N LYS A 125 26.89 -13.60 -23.22
CA LYS A 125 27.81 -14.55 -23.88
C LYS A 125 28.67 -13.81 -24.88
N SER A 126 29.98 -13.96 -24.74
CA SER A 126 30.96 -13.44 -25.70
C SER A 126 30.85 -14.14 -27.06
N LYS A 127 31.53 -13.62 -28.06
CA LYS A 127 31.55 -14.20 -29.41
C LYS A 127 31.92 -15.67 -29.46
N GLU A 128 32.86 -16.08 -28.58
CA GLU A 128 33.31 -17.47 -28.45
C GLU A 128 32.26 -18.38 -27.80
N GLN A 129 31.48 -17.85 -26.91
CA GLN A 129 30.44 -18.59 -26.15
C GLN A 129 29.07 -18.62 -26.84
N ALA A 130 28.82 -17.74 -27.79
CA ALA A 130 27.53 -17.61 -28.44
C ALA A 130 27.25 -18.71 -29.48
N GLY A 131 28.24 -19.58 -29.79
CA GLY A 131 28.04 -20.80 -30.57
C GLY A 131 27.96 -20.60 -32.08
N GLY A 132 28.33 -19.46 -32.61
CA GLY A 132 28.44 -19.25 -34.06
C GLY A 132 29.75 -19.76 -34.63
N PRO A 133 29.77 -20.51 -35.80
CA PRO A 133 31.00 -21.07 -36.37
C PRO A 133 32.03 -20.01 -36.79
N LEU A 134 31.61 -18.77 -36.93
CA LEU A 134 32.48 -17.63 -37.31
C LEU A 134 32.79 -16.66 -36.16
N ASN A 135 32.37 -16.94 -34.93
CA ASN A 135 32.54 -16.09 -33.74
C ASN A 135 32.19 -14.61 -33.96
N GLN A 136 31.16 -14.34 -34.80
CA GLN A 136 30.80 -12.95 -35.14
C GLN A 136 29.79 -12.32 -34.21
N PHE A 137 29.04 -13.11 -33.43
CA PHE A 137 27.94 -12.65 -32.64
C PHE A 137 28.22 -12.78 -31.16
N SER A 138 27.86 -11.75 -30.39
CA SER A 138 27.67 -11.83 -28.95
C SER A 138 26.20 -11.79 -28.63
N THR A 139 25.73 -12.52 -27.61
CA THR A 139 24.35 -12.55 -27.20
C THR A 139 24.20 -11.99 -25.81
N VAL A 140 23.17 -11.18 -25.61
CA VAL A 140 22.73 -10.69 -24.30
C VAL A 140 21.33 -11.21 -24.09
N GLY A 141 21.13 -11.95 -23.02
CA GLY A 141 19.84 -12.45 -22.59
C GLY A 141 19.59 -12.05 -21.15
N TYR A 142 18.35 -12.05 -20.75
CA TYR A 142 17.98 -11.95 -19.36
C TYR A 142 16.98 -13.03 -19.01
N LYS A 143 17.11 -13.56 -17.81
CA LYS A 143 16.18 -14.50 -17.19
C LYS A 143 15.51 -13.78 -16.05
N PHE A 144 14.19 -13.82 -16.02
CA PHE A 144 13.39 -13.22 -14.98
C PHE A 144 12.39 -14.25 -14.46
N GLU A 145 12.48 -14.55 -13.18
CA GLU A 145 11.54 -15.44 -12.52
C GLU A 145 10.83 -14.61 -11.45
N THR A 146 9.51 -14.46 -11.59
CA THR A 146 8.68 -13.77 -10.62
C THR A 146 7.47 -14.60 -10.26
N ASN A 147 7.18 -14.64 -8.99
CA ASN A 147 5.92 -15.14 -8.48
C ASN A 147 5.13 -13.98 -7.88
N GLY A 148 3.82 -14.02 -8.07
CA GLY A 148 2.92 -13.01 -7.52
C GLY A 148 2.92 -13.00 -6.00
N ALA A 149 2.64 -11.84 -5.43
CA ALA A 149 2.34 -11.73 -4.01
C ALA A 149 0.99 -12.39 -3.71
N THR A 150 0.91 -13.11 -2.60
CA THR A 150 -0.34 -13.70 -2.12
C THR A 150 -0.64 -13.29 -0.69
N ILE A 151 -1.93 -13.22 -0.36
CA ILE A 151 -2.37 -12.98 1.01
C ILE A 151 -2.26 -14.31 1.76
N LEU A 152 -1.40 -14.34 2.79
CA LEU A 152 -1.21 -15.52 3.62
C LEU A 152 -2.36 -15.70 4.61
N TYR A 153 -2.72 -14.62 5.30
CA TYR A 153 -3.78 -14.62 6.30
C TYR A 153 -4.75 -13.46 6.05
N PRO A 154 -5.94 -13.72 5.51
CA PRO A 154 -6.94 -12.69 5.23
C PRO A 154 -7.36 -11.89 6.47
N GLU A 155 -7.32 -12.51 7.65
CA GLU A 155 -7.67 -11.89 8.94
C GLU A 155 -6.69 -10.80 9.35
N ARG A 156 -5.47 -10.84 8.82
CA ARG A 156 -4.40 -9.88 9.13
C ARG A 156 -4.39 -8.66 8.23
N VAL A 157 -5.30 -8.61 7.26
CA VAL A 157 -5.48 -7.49 6.33
C VAL A 157 -6.88 -6.91 6.50
N LEU A 158 -6.97 -5.63 6.81
CA LEU A 158 -8.23 -4.93 6.91
C LEU A 158 -8.30 -3.84 5.83
N ARG A 159 -9.30 -3.92 4.97
CA ARG A 159 -9.59 -2.88 3.97
C ARG A 159 -10.61 -1.91 4.51
N VAL A 160 -10.27 -0.64 4.54
CA VAL A 160 -11.18 0.47 4.89
C VAL A 160 -11.45 1.28 3.64
N MET A 161 -12.71 1.49 3.35
CA MET A 161 -13.17 2.27 2.20
C MET A 161 -13.54 3.67 2.66
N SER A 162 -12.98 4.68 2.02
CA SER A 162 -13.26 6.09 2.34
C SER A 162 -13.33 6.93 1.07
N CYS A 163 -14.02 8.06 1.15
CA CYS A 163 -13.96 9.10 0.13
C CYS A 163 -12.86 10.10 0.47
N SER A 164 -12.53 10.97 -0.47
CA SER A 164 -11.66 12.12 -0.23
C SER A 164 -12.37 13.41 -0.67
N SER A 165 -12.13 14.48 0.07
CA SER A 165 -12.57 15.82 -0.31
C SER A 165 -11.84 16.32 -1.55
N TYR A 166 -10.60 15.87 -1.74
CA TYR A 166 -9.75 16.24 -2.86
C TYR A 166 -10.24 15.66 -4.19
N SER A 167 -10.86 14.49 -4.20
CA SER A 167 -11.36 13.83 -5.42
C SER A 167 -12.55 14.51 -6.07
N ALA A 168 -13.14 15.52 -5.42
CA ALA A 168 -14.22 16.33 -5.99
C ALA A 168 -13.72 17.42 -6.96
N ILE A 169 -12.41 17.55 -7.11
CA ILE A 169 -11.76 18.63 -7.88
C ILE A 169 -11.20 18.10 -9.21
N ASP A 170 -11.06 16.77 -9.36
CA ASP A 170 -10.54 16.10 -10.56
C ASP A 170 -11.63 15.75 -11.58
#